data_1e1995251650d685c59e3b9c68e7048f
#
_entry.id   1e1995251650d685c59e3b9c68e7048f
#
_cell.length_a   1.000
_cell.length_b   1.000
_cell.length_c   1.000
_cell.angle_alpha   90.00
_cell.angle_beta   90.00
_cell.angle_gamma   90.00
#
_symmetry.space_group_name_H-M   'P 1'
#
loop_
_entity.id
_entity.type
_entity.pdbx_description
1 polymer ?
#
loop_
_entity_poly.entity_id
_entity_poly.type
_entity_poly.pdbx_seq_one_letter_code
_entity_poly.pdbx_strand_id
1 'polypeptide(L)'
;MVHIETKAYGKVNIGLKVGGKREDGYHDIDSYFLLIPFFDELSFSLESGKYSVDIEGNQGYLAEGKTDIMEKAAGIYSEATGLEFSLSIGIKKHIPDKAGLGGGSSDAASVLLFLNGLFKALDEKSLFELSSKVGADVPFFVSKAKLARVKGIGDIIQPMEYSLPYKYISLFRAPGSGVSTKEAYNKLDMRNIGYSPLPSLSFPLKREDFPNDFELLEGRGMLEKIKGLMDSDDYASLSGSGSVWFLLSERKISSDIDEFIGSKEINVMD
;
A
#
# COMPACT_ATOMS: atom_id res chain seq x y z
N MET A 1 -12.58 28.31 -5.00
CA MET A 1 -11.50 27.34 -5.37
C MET A 1 -10.67 27.07 -4.14
N VAL A 2 -10.51 25.80 -3.75
CA VAL A 2 -9.57 25.35 -2.72
C VAL A 2 -8.47 24.58 -3.44
N HIS A 3 -7.19 24.87 -3.11
CA HIS A 3 -6.06 24.15 -3.67
C HIS A 3 -5.19 23.62 -2.53
N ILE A 4 -4.85 22.34 -2.57
CA ILE A 4 -4.03 21.66 -1.55
C ILE A 4 -3.06 20.69 -2.23
N GLU A 5 -1.82 20.68 -1.79
CA GLU A 5 -0.81 19.69 -2.15
C GLU A 5 -0.60 18.72 -0.99
N THR A 6 -0.39 17.44 -1.30
CA THR A 6 -0.15 16.39 -0.31
C THR A 6 0.72 15.27 -0.86
N LYS A 7 1.23 14.44 0.06
CA LYS A 7 2.01 13.24 -0.25
C LYS A 7 1.16 12.00 0.04
N ALA A 8 1.02 11.10 -0.93
CA ALA A 8 0.40 9.80 -0.79
C ALA A 8 1.48 8.74 -0.54
N TYR A 9 1.74 8.44 0.73
CA TYR A 9 2.79 7.51 1.14
C TYR A 9 2.43 6.06 0.83
N GLY A 10 3.41 5.25 0.41
CA GLY A 10 3.25 3.81 0.24
C GLY A 10 3.31 3.03 1.55
N LYS A 11 3.11 1.73 1.45
CA LYS A 11 3.26 0.76 2.55
C LYS A 11 4.10 -0.42 2.14
N VAL A 12 4.63 -1.15 3.11
CA VAL A 12 5.15 -2.52 2.96
C VAL A 12 4.44 -3.48 3.90
N ASN A 13 4.57 -4.79 3.63
CA ASN A 13 4.02 -5.85 4.46
C ASN A 13 5.14 -6.52 5.25
N ILE A 14 5.18 -6.33 6.57
CA ILE A 14 6.04 -7.13 7.46
C ILE A 14 5.32 -8.46 7.70
N GLY A 15 5.72 -9.48 6.94
CA GLY A 15 4.98 -10.73 6.83
C GLY A 15 3.61 -10.58 6.17
N LEU A 16 3.18 -11.62 5.49
CA LEU A 16 1.83 -11.69 4.89
C LEU A 16 1.41 -13.17 4.79
N LYS A 17 0.46 -13.55 5.61
CA LYS A 17 -0.18 -14.85 5.55
C LYS A 17 -1.50 -14.76 4.81
N VAL A 18 -1.73 -15.70 3.91
CA VAL A 18 -2.95 -15.77 3.10
C VAL A 18 -3.77 -16.98 3.57
N GLY A 19 -5.00 -16.70 4.01
CA GLY A 19 -5.98 -17.71 4.40
C GLY A 19 -6.68 -18.32 3.19
N GLY A 20 -7.59 -19.23 3.47
CA GLY A 20 -8.41 -19.87 2.45
C GLY A 20 -9.28 -18.87 1.68
N LYS A 21 -9.69 -19.28 0.48
CA LYS A 21 -10.61 -18.50 -0.34
C LYS A 21 -12.00 -18.47 0.30
N ARG A 22 -12.57 -17.28 0.43
CA ARG A 22 -13.90 -17.03 0.97
C ARG A 22 -14.97 -17.22 -0.10
N GLU A 23 -16.23 -17.31 0.31
CA GLU A 23 -17.39 -17.38 -0.60
C GLU A 23 -17.54 -16.14 -1.49
N ASP A 24 -17.09 -14.96 -0.99
CA ASP A 24 -17.08 -13.71 -1.76
C ASP A 24 -15.93 -13.62 -2.78
N GLY A 25 -15.10 -14.66 -2.86
CA GLY A 25 -13.97 -14.77 -3.80
C GLY A 25 -12.68 -14.11 -3.32
N TYR A 26 -12.69 -13.41 -2.18
CA TYR A 26 -11.51 -12.87 -1.52
C TYR A 26 -10.81 -13.91 -0.65
N HIS A 27 -9.64 -13.55 -0.11
CA HIS A 27 -8.88 -14.33 0.85
C HIS A 27 -8.76 -13.56 2.16
N ASP A 28 -8.85 -14.25 3.29
CA ASP A 28 -8.43 -13.67 4.54
C ASP A 28 -6.91 -13.48 4.54
N ILE A 29 -6.46 -12.37 5.06
CA ILE A 29 -5.03 -12.10 5.26
C ILE A 29 -4.72 -11.84 6.73
N ASP A 30 -3.45 -12.03 7.10
CA ASP A 30 -2.88 -11.54 8.35
C ASP A 30 -1.50 -10.97 8.05
N SER A 31 -1.32 -9.68 8.25
CA SER A 31 -0.13 -8.94 7.88
C SER A 31 0.09 -7.75 8.82
N TYR A 32 1.32 -7.27 8.90
CA TYR A 32 1.60 -5.97 9.46
C TYR A 32 1.93 -5.00 8.34
N PHE A 33 1.12 -3.93 8.22
CA PHE A 33 1.35 -2.86 7.25
C PHE A 33 2.18 -1.77 7.91
N LEU A 34 3.31 -1.44 7.30
CA LEU A 34 4.18 -0.33 7.69
C LEU A 34 4.13 0.75 6.62
N LEU A 35 3.74 1.97 7.01
CA LEU A 35 3.83 3.14 6.14
C LEU A 35 5.31 3.45 5.86
N ILE A 36 5.64 3.86 4.63
CA ILE A 36 7.03 4.07 4.21
C ILE A 36 7.24 5.45 3.58
N PRO A 37 8.44 6.05 3.65
CA PRO A 37 8.73 7.39 3.14
C PRO A 37 8.95 7.43 1.61
N PHE A 38 8.26 6.59 0.88
CA PHE A 38 8.12 6.63 -0.58
C PHE A 38 6.69 7.04 -0.89
N PHE A 39 6.49 8.06 -1.71
CA PHE A 39 5.18 8.68 -1.90
C PHE A 39 4.99 9.18 -3.33
N ASP A 40 3.73 9.29 -3.72
CA ASP A 40 3.29 10.05 -4.89
C ASP A 40 2.92 11.47 -4.46
N GLU A 41 3.13 12.44 -5.33
CA GLU A 41 2.75 13.83 -5.08
C GLU A 41 1.37 14.09 -5.69
N LEU A 42 0.45 14.62 -4.90
CA LEU A 42 -0.91 14.94 -5.31
C LEU A 42 -1.20 16.42 -5.11
N SER A 43 -1.92 17.01 -6.05
CA SER A 43 -2.53 18.32 -5.90
C SER A 43 -4.03 18.24 -6.16
N PHE A 44 -4.82 18.86 -5.32
CA PHE A 44 -6.27 18.90 -5.42
C PHE A 44 -6.75 20.32 -5.61
N SER A 45 -7.62 20.54 -6.61
CA SER A 45 -8.35 21.78 -6.79
C SER A 45 -9.84 21.47 -6.82
N LEU A 46 -10.61 22.10 -5.94
CA LEU A 46 -12.03 21.86 -5.79
C LEU A 46 -12.85 23.14 -5.98
N GLU A 47 -13.89 23.04 -6.78
CA GLU A 47 -14.88 24.07 -7.03
C GLU A 47 -16.30 23.56 -6.77
N SER A 48 -17.21 24.47 -6.44
CA SER A 48 -18.64 24.17 -6.42
C SER A 48 -19.17 23.99 -7.84
N GLY A 49 -19.95 22.95 -8.10
CA GLY A 49 -20.49 22.66 -9.42
C GLY A 49 -21.13 21.29 -9.48
N LYS A 50 -21.54 20.88 -10.67
CA LYS A 50 -21.96 19.51 -10.92
C LYS A 50 -20.79 18.56 -10.71
N TYR A 51 -21.09 17.33 -10.32
CA TYR A 51 -20.07 16.32 -10.12
C TYR A 51 -19.23 16.11 -11.40
N SER A 52 -17.95 16.32 -11.25
CA SER A 52 -16.95 15.99 -12.27
C SER A 52 -15.60 15.71 -11.59
N VAL A 53 -14.81 14.81 -12.18
CA VAL A 53 -13.44 14.54 -11.75
C VAL A 53 -12.54 14.57 -12.98
N ASP A 54 -11.47 15.35 -12.90
CA ASP A 54 -10.44 15.43 -13.93
C ASP A 54 -9.09 15.05 -13.30
N ILE A 55 -8.31 14.19 -13.94
CA ILE A 55 -7.05 13.68 -13.42
C ILE A 55 -5.95 13.91 -14.45
N GLU A 56 -4.96 14.73 -14.08
CA GLU A 56 -3.79 15.01 -14.88
C GLU A 56 -2.54 14.31 -14.32
N GLY A 57 -1.62 13.90 -15.21
CA GLY A 57 -0.33 13.31 -14.82
C GLY A 57 -0.35 11.79 -14.63
N ASN A 58 -1.50 11.13 -14.75
CA ASN A 58 -1.63 9.67 -14.63
C ASN A 58 -1.56 8.93 -15.98
N GLN A 59 -1.09 9.60 -17.02
CA GLN A 59 -1.01 9.02 -18.35
C GLN A 59 -0.04 7.83 -18.39
N GLY A 60 -0.53 6.69 -18.86
CA GLY A 60 0.24 5.43 -18.95
C GLY A 60 0.13 4.50 -17.75
N TYR A 61 -0.49 4.90 -16.64
CA TYR A 61 -0.73 4.06 -15.47
C TYR A 61 -2.08 3.31 -15.51
N LEU A 62 -3.01 3.77 -16.33
CA LEU A 62 -4.32 3.13 -16.49
C LEU A 62 -4.35 2.27 -17.75
N ALA A 63 -4.87 1.05 -17.60
CA ALA A 63 -5.26 0.27 -18.77
C ALA A 63 -6.50 0.90 -19.42
N GLU A 64 -6.54 0.91 -20.75
CA GLU A 64 -7.65 1.44 -21.53
C GLU A 64 -9.00 0.88 -21.05
N GLY A 65 -9.97 1.76 -20.82
CA GLY A 65 -11.32 1.40 -20.35
C GLY A 65 -11.45 1.09 -18.85
N LYS A 66 -10.43 1.34 -18.03
CA LYS A 66 -10.53 1.23 -16.57
C LYS A 66 -10.72 2.60 -15.93
N THR A 67 -11.64 2.66 -14.97
CA THR A 67 -11.82 3.83 -14.10
C THR A 67 -10.62 3.96 -13.14
N ASP A 68 -10.10 5.17 -13.00
CA ASP A 68 -9.07 5.47 -12.02
C ASP A 68 -9.60 5.24 -10.60
N ILE A 69 -8.78 4.68 -9.72
CA ILE A 69 -9.17 4.42 -8.32
C ILE A 69 -9.43 5.73 -7.55
N MET A 70 -8.81 6.84 -7.92
CA MET A 70 -9.07 8.16 -7.34
C MET A 70 -10.42 8.70 -7.80
N GLU A 71 -10.77 8.54 -9.09
CA GLU A 71 -12.10 8.86 -9.62
C GLU A 71 -13.17 8.02 -8.92
N LYS A 72 -12.93 6.71 -8.76
CA LYS A 72 -13.82 5.83 -8.00
C LYS A 72 -14.02 6.31 -6.57
N ALA A 73 -12.95 6.74 -5.89
CA ALA A 73 -13.03 7.24 -4.52
C ALA A 73 -13.90 8.51 -4.42
N ALA A 74 -13.70 9.46 -5.33
CA ALA A 74 -14.49 10.69 -5.41
C ALA A 74 -15.97 10.40 -5.69
N GLY A 75 -16.26 9.47 -6.64
CA GLY A 75 -17.61 9.06 -6.99
C GLY A 75 -18.37 8.43 -5.83
N ILE A 76 -17.74 7.44 -5.16
CA ILE A 76 -18.31 6.79 -3.98
C ILE A 76 -18.56 7.79 -2.85
N TYR A 77 -17.67 8.79 -2.65
CA TYR A 77 -17.88 9.84 -1.66
C TYR A 77 -19.06 10.74 -2.02
N SER A 78 -19.16 11.19 -3.27
CA SER A 78 -20.28 11.99 -3.79
C SER A 78 -21.62 11.27 -3.62
N GLU A 79 -21.70 9.99 -4.03
CA GLU A 79 -22.90 9.17 -3.88
C GLU A 79 -23.32 8.99 -2.40
N ALA A 80 -22.37 8.72 -1.51
CA ALA A 80 -22.65 8.50 -0.08
C ALA A 80 -23.12 9.76 0.66
N THR A 81 -22.67 10.94 0.21
CA THR A 81 -22.96 12.22 0.88
C THR A 81 -24.01 13.04 0.17
N GLY A 82 -24.34 12.74 -1.08
CA GLY A 82 -25.20 13.55 -1.94
C GLY A 82 -24.58 14.90 -2.36
N LEU A 83 -23.26 15.08 -2.15
CA LEU A 83 -22.57 16.31 -2.50
C LEU A 83 -22.12 16.29 -3.95
N GLU A 84 -22.35 17.41 -4.63
CA GLU A 84 -21.82 17.66 -5.98
C GLU A 84 -20.66 18.65 -5.92
N PHE A 85 -19.59 18.37 -6.65
CA PHE A 85 -18.39 19.18 -6.74
C PHE A 85 -17.64 18.92 -8.04
N SER A 86 -16.85 19.87 -8.49
CA SER A 86 -15.85 19.69 -9.55
C SER A 86 -14.47 19.55 -8.92
N LEU A 87 -13.82 18.39 -9.12
CA LEU A 87 -12.53 18.05 -8.54
C LEU A 87 -11.50 17.85 -9.67
N SER A 88 -10.42 18.65 -9.63
CA SER A 88 -9.24 18.42 -10.46
C SER A 88 -8.12 17.87 -9.60
N ILE A 89 -7.50 16.79 -10.05
CA ILE A 89 -6.40 16.06 -9.37
C ILE A 89 -5.18 16.10 -10.27
N GLY A 90 -4.11 16.73 -9.82
CA GLY A 90 -2.78 16.56 -10.41
C GLY A 90 -2.04 15.46 -9.66
N ILE A 91 -1.39 14.55 -10.39
CA ILE A 91 -0.58 13.47 -9.78
C ILE A 91 0.78 13.33 -10.45
N LYS A 92 1.82 13.22 -9.61
CA LYS A 92 3.17 12.83 -10.02
C LYS A 92 3.53 11.52 -9.34
N LYS A 93 3.52 10.45 -10.14
CA LYS A 93 3.80 9.09 -9.68
C LYS A 93 5.29 8.86 -9.46
N HIS A 94 5.63 8.37 -8.27
CA HIS A 94 6.96 7.92 -7.87
C HIS A 94 6.94 6.47 -7.37
N ILE A 95 5.79 6.04 -6.81
CA ILE A 95 5.61 4.65 -6.38
C ILE A 95 5.40 3.78 -7.62
N PRO A 96 6.24 2.76 -7.84
CA PRO A 96 6.09 1.88 -9.00
C PRO A 96 4.73 1.17 -9.02
N ASP A 97 4.11 1.08 -10.20
CA ASP A 97 2.86 0.33 -10.38
C ASP A 97 3.07 -1.18 -10.16
N LYS A 98 2.04 -1.85 -9.63
CA LYS A 98 2.03 -3.31 -9.36
C LYS A 98 3.23 -3.78 -8.54
N ALA A 99 3.63 -2.98 -7.57
CA ALA A 99 4.82 -3.17 -6.75
C ALA A 99 4.53 -3.76 -5.35
N GLY A 100 3.26 -3.96 -5.00
CA GLY A 100 2.87 -4.37 -3.64
C GLY A 100 2.97 -3.25 -2.60
N LEU A 101 3.23 -2.01 -3.04
CA LEU A 101 3.44 -0.85 -2.16
C LEU A 101 2.17 -0.04 -1.84
N GLY A 102 1.02 -0.40 -2.41
CA GLY A 102 -0.26 0.25 -2.14
C GLY A 102 -0.41 1.67 -2.69
N GLY A 103 0.40 2.09 -3.68
CA GLY A 103 0.43 3.47 -4.19
C GLY A 103 -0.95 3.95 -4.62
N GLY A 104 -1.65 3.24 -5.52
CA GLY A 104 -2.99 3.64 -5.96
C GLY A 104 -4.02 3.69 -4.81
N SER A 105 -3.92 2.78 -3.83
CA SER A 105 -4.80 2.81 -2.65
C SER A 105 -4.51 4.02 -1.75
N SER A 106 -3.26 4.43 -1.65
CA SER A 106 -2.86 5.65 -0.95
C SER A 106 -3.36 6.91 -1.66
N ASP A 107 -3.27 6.94 -3.00
CA ASP A 107 -3.80 8.04 -3.81
C ASP A 107 -5.31 8.19 -3.59
N ALA A 108 -6.05 7.08 -3.67
CA ALA A 108 -7.51 7.06 -3.43
C ALA A 108 -7.88 7.45 -2.00
N ALA A 109 -7.12 7.00 -0.99
CA ALA A 109 -7.31 7.42 0.39
C ALA A 109 -7.10 8.92 0.57
N SER A 110 -6.10 9.49 -0.12
CA SER A 110 -5.82 10.94 -0.10
C SER A 110 -7.01 11.74 -0.65
N VAL A 111 -7.69 11.25 -1.70
CA VAL A 111 -8.93 11.86 -2.21
C VAL A 111 -10.04 11.84 -1.15
N LEU A 112 -10.29 10.69 -0.51
CA LEU A 112 -11.32 10.58 0.54
C LEU A 112 -11.02 11.50 1.72
N LEU A 113 -9.76 11.54 2.17
CA LEU A 113 -9.33 12.39 3.28
C LEU A 113 -9.43 13.88 2.94
N PHE A 114 -9.08 14.26 1.70
CA PHE A 114 -9.20 15.63 1.21
C PHE A 114 -10.67 16.07 1.21
N LEU A 115 -11.54 15.30 0.56
CA LEU A 115 -12.97 15.62 0.47
C LEU A 115 -13.63 15.69 1.84
N ASN A 116 -13.40 14.69 2.70
CA ASN A 116 -14.00 14.68 4.03
C ASN A 116 -13.38 15.73 4.96
N GLY A 117 -12.12 16.10 4.78
CA GLY A 117 -11.48 17.20 5.49
C GLY A 117 -12.13 18.56 5.22
N LEU A 118 -12.58 18.80 3.97
CA LEU A 118 -13.27 20.00 3.56
C LEU A 118 -14.75 19.99 3.95
N PHE A 119 -15.47 18.95 3.57
CA PHE A 119 -16.93 18.89 3.72
C PHE A 119 -17.37 18.43 5.12
N LYS A 120 -16.57 17.62 5.80
CA LYS A 120 -16.88 17.01 7.11
C LYS A 120 -18.24 16.29 7.12
N ALA A 121 -18.59 15.68 5.97
CA ALA A 121 -19.90 15.07 5.76
C ALA A 121 -20.03 13.68 6.39
N LEU A 122 -18.90 12.99 6.63
CA LEU A 122 -18.85 11.67 7.24
C LEU A 122 -18.05 11.70 8.54
N ASP A 123 -18.51 10.96 9.54
CA ASP A 123 -17.70 10.65 10.71
C ASP A 123 -16.58 9.66 10.38
N GLU A 124 -15.64 9.45 11.31
CA GLU A 124 -14.47 8.58 11.08
C GLU A 124 -14.88 7.14 10.73
N LYS A 125 -15.92 6.62 11.39
CA LYS A 125 -16.43 5.27 11.16
C LYS A 125 -17.01 5.14 9.75
N SER A 126 -17.89 6.06 9.35
CA SER A 126 -18.53 6.06 8.03
C SER A 126 -17.49 6.23 6.91
N LEU A 127 -16.48 7.09 7.10
CA LEU A 127 -15.41 7.28 6.15
C LEU A 127 -14.56 6.00 6.01
N PHE A 128 -14.27 5.33 7.13
CA PHE A 128 -13.53 4.07 7.14
C PHE A 128 -14.31 2.96 6.41
N GLU A 129 -15.60 2.78 6.71
CA GLU A 129 -16.46 1.82 6.01
C GLU A 129 -16.57 2.12 4.50
N LEU A 130 -16.64 3.41 4.14
CA LEU A 130 -16.66 3.84 2.74
C LEU A 130 -15.36 3.46 2.02
N SER A 131 -14.22 3.63 2.68
CA SER A 131 -12.89 3.37 2.12
C SER A 131 -12.71 1.90 1.69
N SER A 132 -13.31 0.96 2.42
CA SER A 132 -13.29 -0.48 2.08
C SER A 132 -13.97 -0.79 0.74
N LYS A 133 -14.94 0.03 0.31
CA LYS A 133 -15.62 -0.10 -0.99
C LYS A 133 -14.75 0.38 -2.17
N VAL A 134 -13.76 1.22 -1.89
CA VAL A 134 -12.83 1.72 -2.90
C VAL A 134 -11.77 0.67 -3.23
N GLY A 135 -11.14 0.08 -2.20
CA GLY A 135 -10.12 -0.96 -2.37
C GLY A 135 -9.65 -1.53 -1.02
N ALA A 136 -9.09 -2.74 -1.04
CA ALA A 136 -8.73 -3.50 0.16
C ALA A 136 -7.67 -2.81 1.05
N ASP A 137 -6.68 -2.12 0.44
CA ASP A 137 -5.62 -1.43 1.20
C ASP A 137 -6.02 0.01 1.58
N VAL A 138 -7.11 0.58 1.02
CA VAL A 138 -7.52 1.98 1.26
C VAL A 138 -7.84 2.28 2.74
N PRO A 139 -8.49 1.36 3.50
CA PRO A 139 -8.75 1.56 4.92
C PRO A 139 -7.50 1.80 5.75
N PHE A 140 -6.39 1.13 5.44
CA PHE A 140 -5.12 1.35 6.14
C PHE A 140 -4.67 2.82 6.03
N PHE A 141 -4.70 3.39 4.83
CA PHE A 141 -4.28 4.78 4.62
C PHE A 141 -5.27 5.79 5.21
N VAL A 142 -6.58 5.51 5.15
CA VAL A 142 -7.61 6.34 5.79
C VAL A 142 -7.48 6.34 7.31
N SER A 143 -7.04 5.22 7.91
CA SER A 143 -6.81 5.13 9.36
C SER A 143 -5.65 5.99 9.87
N LYS A 144 -4.79 6.49 8.97
CA LYS A 144 -3.57 7.27 9.28
C LYS A 144 -2.57 6.53 10.18
N ALA A 145 -2.70 5.23 10.32
CA ALA A 145 -1.76 4.42 11.09
C ALA A 145 -0.40 4.37 10.38
N LYS A 146 0.69 4.54 11.14
CA LYS A 146 2.05 4.34 10.62
C LYS A 146 2.43 2.85 10.61
N LEU A 147 1.92 2.09 11.58
CA LEU A 147 1.98 0.64 11.66
C LEU A 147 0.64 0.11 12.13
N ALA A 148 0.16 -0.97 11.50
CA ALA A 148 -1.04 -1.66 11.93
C ALA A 148 -0.96 -3.15 11.64
N ARG A 149 -1.57 -3.99 12.50
CA ARG A 149 -1.92 -5.36 12.12
C ARG A 149 -3.19 -5.31 11.28
N VAL A 150 -3.15 -5.91 10.10
CA VAL A 150 -4.21 -5.89 9.11
C VAL A 150 -4.72 -7.31 8.88
N LYS A 151 -6.02 -7.48 9.01
CA LYS A 151 -6.71 -8.78 8.87
C LYS A 151 -7.94 -8.65 7.97
N GLY A 152 -8.71 -9.76 7.89
CA GLY A 152 -9.85 -9.86 6.99
C GLY A 152 -9.40 -9.83 5.54
N ILE A 153 -10.09 -9.10 4.68
CA ILE A 153 -9.67 -8.87 3.29
C ILE A 153 -8.70 -7.69 3.12
N GLY A 154 -8.23 -7.09 4.25
CA GLY A 154 -7.49 -5.83 4.33
C GLY A 154 -8.27 -4.73 5.06
N ASP A 155 -9.45 -5.06 5.58
CA ASP A 155 -10.45 -4.14 6.13
C ASP A 155 -10.49 -4.10 7.68
N ILE A 156 -9.80 -5.00 8.35
CA ILE A 156 -9.67 -5.00 9.81
C ILE A 156 -8.31 -4.41 10.17
N ILE A 157 -8.29 -3.13 10.53
CA ILE A 157 -7.07 -2.39 10.86
C ILE A 157 -6.95 -2.26 12.38
N GLN A 158 -5.84 -2.72 12.92
CA GLN A 158 -5.48 -2.59 14.34
C GLN A 158 -4.21 -1.73 14.44
N PRO A 159 -4.34 -0.40 14.61
CA PRO A 159 -3.20 0.50 14.75
C PRO A 159 -2.31 0.09 15.93
N MET A 160 -1.01 0.28 15.79
CA MET A 160 -0.02 -0.07 16.79
C MET A 160 0.92 1.12 17.02
N GLU A 161 1.17 1.42 18.30
CA GLU A 161 2.29 2.26 18.67
C GLU A 161 3.56 1.41 18.69
N TYR A 162 4.64 1.92 18.11
CA TYR A 162 5.89 1.18 18.00
C TYR A 162 7.12 2.10 17.93
N SER A 163 8.25 1.51 18.31
CA SER A 163 9.58 2.03 17.99
C SER A 163 10.30 0.95 17.17
N LEU A 164 10.52 1.21 15.90
CA LEU A 164 11.30 0.29 15.07
C LEU A 164 12.78 0.43 15.40
N PRO A 165 13.51 -0.67 15.56
CA PRO A 165 14.96 -0.64 15.72
C PRO A 165 15.69 -0.41 14.36
N TYR A 166 14.95 -0.07 13.32
CA TYR A 166 15.45 0.17 11.96
C TYR A 166 15.30 1.65 11.62
N LYS A 167 16.37 2.24 11.11
CA LYS A 167 16.39 3.65 10.73
C LYS A 167 16.05 3.86 9.26
N TYR A 168 16.40 2.91 8.41
CA TYR A 168 16.24 3.02 6.96
C TYR A 168 15.40 1.89 6.38
N ILE A 169 14.72 2.22 5.29
CA ILE A 169 14.08 1.26 4.39
C ILE A 169 14.65 1.43 2.99
N SER A 170 15.07 0.33 2.39
CA SER A 170 15.56 0.25 1.02
C SER A 170 14.63 -0.60 0.17
N LEU A 171 14.35 -0.19 -1.05
CA LEU A 171 13.46 -0.87 -1.97
C LEU A 171 14.20 -1.40 -3.18
N PHE A 172 13.84 -2.61 -3.62
CA PHE A 172 14.40 -3.32 -4.77
C PHE A 172 13.27 -3.90 -5.61
N ARG A 173 13.25 -3.66 -6.92
CA ARG A 173 12.23 -4.20 -7.82
C ARG A 173 12.76 -5.43 -8.55
N ALA A 174 12.11 -6.58 -8.36
CA ALA A 174 12.49 -7.79 -9.08
C ALA A 174 12.21 -7.61 -10.60
N PRO A 175 13.16 -8.02 -11.48
CA PRO A 175 13.02 -7.88 -12.93
C PRO A 175 11.90 -8.78 -13.46
N GLY A 176 11.21 -8.32 -14.51
CA GLY A 176 10.18 -9.10 -15.22
C GLY A 176 8.88 -9.31 -14.43
N SER A 177 8.71 -8.70 -13.28
CA SER A 177 7.56 -8.87 -12.41
C SER A 177 6.46 -7.84 -12.71
N GLY A 178 5.30 -8.32 -12.92
CA GLY A 178 4.08 -7.56 -13.23
C GLY A 178 2.86 -8.45 -13.17
N VAL A 179 2.90 -9.50 -12.33
CA VAL A 179 1.73 -10.35 -12.08
C VAL A 179 0.68 -9.53 -11.36
N SER A 180 -0.55 -9.53 -11.86
CA SER A 180 -1.63 -8.87 -11.16
C SER A 180 -1.86 -9.54 -9.81
N THR A 181 -2.26 -8.78 -8.79
CA THR A 181 -2.59 -9.31 -7.46
C THR A 181 -3.56 -10.49 -7.56
N LYS A 182 -4.60 -10.40 -8.43
CA LYS A 182 -5.55 -11.48 -8.67
C LYS A 182 -4.89 -12.77 -9.18
N GLU A 183 -3.95 -12.65 -10.12
CA GLU A 183 -3.21 -13.81 -10.63
C GLU A 183 -2.29 -14.42 -9.56
N ALA A 184 -1.68 -13.58 -8.73
CA ALA A 184 -0.85 -14.04 -7.62
C ALA A 184 -1.67 -14.87 -6.62
N TYR A 185 -2.85 -14.40 -6.20
CA TYR A 185 -3.75 -15.16 -5.34
C TYR A 185 -4.19 -16.49 -5.97
N ASN A 186 -4.59 -16.51 -7.24
CA ASN A 186 -4.93 -17.73 -7.94
C ASN A 186 -3.77 -18.74 -7.97
N LYS A 187 -2.54 -18.28 -8.13
CA LYS A 187 -1.35 -19.15 -8.08
C LYS A 187 -1.09 -19.70 -6.67
N LEU A 188 -1.40 -18.94 -5.62
CA LEU A 188 -1.31 -19.43 -4.23
C LEU A 188 -2.35 -20.49 -3.95
N ASP A 189 -3.61 -20.33 -4.39
CA ASP A 189 -4.69 -21.32 -4.24
C ASP A 189 -4.27 -22.69 -4.76
N MET A 190 -3.55 -22.73 -5.90
CA MET A 190 -3.06 -23.96 -6.49
C MET A 190 -1.97 -24.67 -5.66
N ARG A 191 -1.35 -23.98 -4.70
CA ARG A 191 -0.28 -24.55 -3.85
C ARG A 191 -0.78 -25.13 -2.53
N ASN A 192 -2.07 -24.96 -2.21
CA ASN A 192 -2.72 -25.47 -1.00
C ASN A 192 -1.91 -25.19 0.28
N ILE A 193 -1.56 -23.93 0.50
CA ILE A 193 -0.73 -23.50 1.62
C ILE A 193 -1.57 -23.50 2.89
N GLY A 194 -1.08 -24.15 3.96
CA GLY A 194 -1.71 -24.12 5.27
C GLY A 194 -1.69 -22.71 5.87
N TYR A 195 -2.83 -22.24 6.38
CA TYR A 195 -2.92 -20.96 7.07
C TYR A 195 -2.44 -21.09 8.53
N SER A 196 -1.54 -20.20 8.93
CA SER A 196 -1.14 -19.98 10.32
C SER A 196 -1.00 -18.46 10.53
N PRO A 197 -1.70 -17.88 11.51
CA PRO A 197 -1.60 -16.44 11.76
C PRO A 197 -0.17 -16.04 12.14
N LEU A 198 0.18 -14.80 11.85
CA LEU A 198 1.46 -14.24 12.27
C LEU A 198 1.53 -14.14 13.80
N PRO A 199 2.70 -14.32 14.40
CA PRO A 199 2.91 -14.04 15.83
C PRO A 199 2.73 -12.55 16.13
N SER A 200 2.72 -12.18 17.40
CA SER A 200 2.83 -10.77 17.80
C SER A 200 4.16 -10.19 17.34
N LEU A 201 4.11 -8.91 16.87
CA LEU A 201 5.29 -8.24 16.38
C LEU A 201 6.35 -8.14 17.48
N SER A 202 7.56 -8.59 17.19
CA SER A 202 8.72 -8.55 18.09
C SER A 202 9.98 -8.19 17.31
N PHE A 203 10.94 -7.57 17.97
CA PHE A 203 12.17 -7.11 17.36
C PHE A 203 13.41 -7.73 17.98
N PRO A 204 14.50 -7.95 17.23
CA PRO A 204 14.60 -7.76 15.80
C PRO A 204 13.66 -8.72 15.03
N LEU A 205 13.21 -8.29 13.85
CA LEU A 205 12.34 -9.12 13.00
C LEU A 205 13.10 -10.33 12.48
N LYS A 206 12.45 -11.50 12.48
CA LYS A 206 13.00 -12.72 11.88
C LYS A 206 12.12 -13.17 10.73
N ARG A 207 12.74 -13.53 9.62
CA ARG A 207 12.00 -13.95 8.41
C ARG A 207 11.15 -15.19 8.64
N GLU A 208 11.62 -16.13 9.46
CA GLU A 208 10.88 -17.34 9.84
C GLU A 208 9.58 -17.03 10.61
N ASP A 209 9.56 -15.94 11.41
CA ASP A 209 8.41 -15.52 12.19
C ASP A 209 7.42 -14.68 11.35
N PHE A 210 7.94 -13.91 10.38
CA PHE A 210 7.16 -13.01 9.53
C PHE A 210 7.35 -13.31 8.03
N PRO A 211 7.00 -14.52 7.56
CA PRO A 211 7.09 -14.87 6.15
C PRO A 211 6.01 -14.16 5.33
N ASN A 212 6.29 -13.95 4.04
CA ASN A 212 5.28 -13.56 3.07
C ASN A 212 4.96 -14.75 2.15
N ASP A 213 3.72 -15.22 2.15
CA ASP A 213 3.33 -16.41 1.38
C ASP A 213 3.53 -16.24 -0.13
N PHE A 214 3.48 -15.00 -0.65
CA PHE A 214 3.75 -14.73 -2.06
C PHE A 214 5.21 -14.93 -2.45
N GLU A 215 6.15 -14.95 -1.51
CA GLU A 215 7.56 -15.30 -1.79
C GLU A 215 7.71 -16.71 -2.37
N LEU A 216 6.74 -17.59 -2.14
CA LEU A 216 6.69 -18.92 -2.75
C LEU A 216 6.48 -18.88 -4.27
N LEU A 217 5.96 -17.78 -4.80
CA LEU A 217 5.72 -17.57 -6.23
C LEU A 217 6.90 -16.87 -6.91
N GLU A 218 7.68 -16.13 -6.14
CA GLU A 218 8.84 -15.40 -6.61
C GLU A 218 10.09 -16.28 -6.61
N GLY A 219 10.99 -16.02 -7.56
CA GLY A 219 12.30 -16.66 -7.53
C GLY A 219 13.16 -16.13 -6.38
N ARG A 220 14.03 -16.95 -5.81
CA ARG A 220 14.92 -16.55 -4.70
C ARG A 220 16.05 -15.57 -5.12
N GLY A 221 16.20 -15.26 -6.40
CA GLY A 221 17.32 -14.48 -6.91
C GLY A 221 17.44 -13.08 -6.31
N MET A 222 16.33 -12.36 -6.14
CA MET A 222 16.36 -11.02 -5.54
C MET A 222 16.70 -11.08 -4.05
N LEU A 223 16.13 -12.02 -3.31
CA LEU A 223 16.44 -12.21 -1.90
C LEU A 223 17.92 -12.51 -1.66
N GLU A 224 18.54 -13.35 -2.48
CA GLU A 224 19.97 -13.68 -2.34
C GLU A 224 20.86 -12.45 -2.63
N LYS A 225 20.49 -11.61 -3.61
CA LYS A 225 21.17 -10.33 -3.84
C LYS A 225 21.06 -9.42 -2.61
N ILE A 226 19.87 -9.28 -2.02
CA ILE A 226 19.63 -8.45 -0.85
C ILE A 226 20.37 -8.98 0.38
N LYS A 227 20.42 -10.30 0.59
CA LYS A 227 21.17 -10.92 1.69
C LYS A 227 22.66 -10.54 1.69
N GLY A 228 23.24 -10.31 0.51
CA GLY A 228 24.62 -9.82 0.37
C GLY A 228 24.82 -8.38 0.92
N LEU A 229 23.73 -7.65 1.17
CA LEU A 229 23.74 -6.29 1.70
C LEU A 229 23.35 -6.22 3.19
N MET A 230 22.88 -7.33 3.77
CA MET A 230 22.30 -7.37 5.13
C MET A 230 23.35 -7.55 6.21
N ASP A 231 23.12 -6.89 7.33
CA ASP A 231 23.73 -7.21 8.62
C ASP A 231 22.84 -8.21 9.39
N SER A 232 23.31 -8.71 10.55
CA SER A 232 22.66 -9.80 11.32
C SER A 232 21.22 -9.47 11.76
N ASP A 233 20.95 -8.21 12.06
CA ASP A 233 19.68 -7.75 12.62
C ASP A 233 18.74 -7.15 11.58
N ASP A 234 19.20 -7.06 10.32
CA ASP A 234 18.43 -6.54 9.21
C ASP A 234 17.30 -7.51 8.80
N TYR A 235 16.20 -6.94 8.32
CA TYR A 235 15.04 -7.71 7.87
C TYR A 235 14.68 -7.38 6.43
N ALA A 236 14.59 -8.40 5.58
CA ALA A 236 14.16 -8.27 4.20
C ALA A 236 12.97 -9.16 3.89
N SER A 237 11.99 -8.68 3.13
CA SER A 237 10.81 -9.42 2.69
C SER A 237 10.23 -8.84 1.40
N LEU A 238 9.37 -9.61 0.75
CA LEU A 238 8.54 -9.14 -0.36
C LEU A 238 7.40 -8.26 0.17
N SER A 239 7.06 -7.18 -0.54
CA SER A 239 5.89 -6.37 -0.20
C SER A 239 4.65 -6.84 -0.95
N GLY A 240 3.57 -7.13 -0.24
CA GLY A 240 2.32 -7.61 -0.84
C GLY A 240 2.54 -8.84 -1.73
N SER A 241 1.90 -8.85 -2.90
CA SER A 241 2.09 -9.86 -3.94
C SER A 241 3.32 -9.61 -4.84
N GLY A 242 4.18 -8.68 -4.46
CA GLY A 242 5.35 -8.28 -5.25
C GLY A 242 4.98 -7.17 -6.26
N SER A 243 5.92 -6.73 -7.02
CA SER A 243 7.30 -7.17 -7.33
C SER A 243 8.41 -6.54 -6.47
N VAL A 244 8.08 -5.70 -5.51
CA VAL A 244 9.10 -5.00 -4.73
C VAL A 244 9.43 -5.78 -3.47
N TRP A 245 10.73 -5.97 -3.27
CA TRP A 245 11.35 -6.40 -2.03
C TRP A 245 11.81 -5.18 -1.23
N PHE A 246 11.78 -5.27 0.08
CA PHE A 246 12.30 -4.23 0.95
C PHE A 246 13.30 -4.80 1.96
N LEU A 247 14.19 -3.92 2.42
CA LEU A 247 15.18 -4.18 3.45
C LEU A 247 15.05 -3.09 4.51
N LEU A 248 14.78 -3.49 5.75
CA LEU A 248 14.83 -2.64 6.95
C LEU A 248 16.21 -2.79 7.58
N SER A 249 16.89 -1.68 7.85
CA SER A 249 18.27 -1.66 8.35
C SER A 249 18.54 -0.45 9.23
N GLU A 250 19.54 -0.55 10.11
CA GLU A 250 20.03 0.59 10.90
C GLU A 250 20.86 1.55 10.05
N ARG A 251 21.53 1.06 9.01
CA ARG A 251 22.36 1.86 8.10
C ARG A 251 21.70 2.12 6.77
N LYS A 252 21.99 3.26 6.17
CA LYS A 252 21.56 3.56 4.81
C LYS A 252 22.27 2.63 3.82
N ILE A 253 21.48 1.97 2.97
CA ILE A 253 22.00 1.12 1.89
C ILE A 253 22.22 1.96 0.64
N SER A 254 23.41 1.80 0.02
CA SER A 254 23.66 2.16 -1.38
C SER A 254 24.00 0.87 -2.11
N SER A 255 23.52 0.69 -3.32
CA SER A 255 23.69 -0.55 -4.05
C SER A 255 23.82 -0.29 -5.55
N ASP A 256 24.72 -1.04 -6.19
CA ASP A 256 24.91 -1.07 -7.65
C ASP A 256 24.00 -2.13 -8.32
N ILE A 257 23.08 -2.74 -7.56
CA ILE A 257 22.07 -3.64 -8.10
C ILE A 257 21.13 -2.83 -9.00
N ASP A 258 21.00 -3.20 -10.28
CA ASP A 258 20.18 -2.48 -11.27
C ASP A 258 18.72 -2.29 -10.82
N GLU A 259 18.21 -3.22 -10.00
CA GLU A 259 16.86 -3.22 -9.47
C GLU A 259 16.67 -2.34 -8.21
N PHE A 260 17.73 -1.65 -7.74
CA PHE A 260 17.65 -0.77 -6.56
C PHE A 260 16.85 0.50 -6.86
N ILE A 261 15.78 0.73 -6.11
CA ILE A 261 14.93 1.92 -6.23
C ILE A 261 15.47 3.07 -5.38
N GLY A 262 15.91 2.78 -4.17
CA GLY A 262 16.41 3.78 -3.25
C GLY A 262 16.36 3.36 -1.79
N SER A 263 16.99 4.16 -0.92
CA SER A 263 16.99 3.99 0.54
C SER A 263 16.59 5.30 1.21
N LYS A 264 15.59 5.25 2.09
CA LYS A 264 15.05 6.43 2.80
C LYS A 264 14.96 6.18 4.31
N GLU A 265 15.07 7.25 5.09
CA GLU A 265 14.90 7.21 6.54
C GLU A 265 13.42 7.08 6.92
N ILE A 266 13.07 6.12 7.78
CA ILE A 266 11.68 5.75 8.07
C ILE A 266 10.94 6.84 8.86
N ASN A 267 11.63 7.54 9.76
CA ASN A 267 11.00 8.50 10.69
C ASN A 267 10.79 9.90 10.10
N VAL A 268 11.03 10.12 8.81
CA VAL A 268 10.94 11.42 8.12
C VAL A 268 9.61 11.57 7.37
N MET A 269 8.52 11.04 7.92
CA MET A 269 7.17 11.23 7.35
C MET A 269 6.45 12.35 8.13
N ASP A 270 6.12 13.43 7.39
CA ASP A 270 5.37 14.60 7.88
C ASP A 270 3.89 14.27 8.12
#